data_dda87106306bcf223a83c9bfff0e43eb
#
_entry.id   dda87106306bcf223a83c9bfff0e43eb
#
_cell.length_a   1.000
_cell.length_b   1.000
_cell.length_c   1.000
_cell.angle_alpha   90.00
_cell.angle_beta   90.00
_cell.angle_gamma   90.00
#
_symmetry.space_group_name_H-M   'P 1'
#
loop_
_entity.id
_entity.type
_entity.pdbx_description
1 polymer ?
#
loop_
_entity_poly.entity_id
_entity_poly.type
_entity_poly.pdbx_seq_one_letter_code
_entity_poly.pdbx_strand_id
1 'polypeptide(L)'
;MSLRSRATGLVTGPAHALRCEVGEAWSLARAVAGYRGSDVGLAESTEPFGASTGWRTPVVLVHGAGHNGSAWATWGPRLRAAGFEHLVALEYRTGAQSVTALASDLGHRIDGVRERAGTERVHVVGHSLGGFALRVWHDLLGGDEALGVGVTLGSPHHGLTLLRLPSAPRSLRELRPDSELHRELATTRVGHGNWVSIAGARDRIVPARFCELPGAGNVTLEHLGHMGLLYSRAVAGHVSFELLAAEEAAATAA
;
A
#
# COMPACT_ATOMS: atom_id res chain seq x y z
N MET A 1 -7.06 -14.27 20.22
CA MET A 1 -8.33 -13.67 20.71
C MET A 1 -8.63 -12.44 19.86
N SER A 2 -9.54 -12.56 18.88
CA SER A 2 -9.80 -11.55 17.84
C SER A 2 -10.47 -10.32 18.45
N LEU A 3 -9.79 -9.17 18.44
CA LEU A 3 -10.38 -7.86 18.73
C LEU A 3 -11.20 -7.39 17.52
N ARG A 4 -12.42 -7.89 17.40
CA ARG A 4 -13.41 -7.23 16.53
C ARG A 4 -13.76 -5.88 17.16
N SER A 5 -13.13 -4.82 16.68
CA SER A 5 -13.45 -3.45 17.05
C SER A 5 -14.88 -3.13 16.62
N ARG A 6 -15.77 -2.95 17.57
CA ARG A 6 -17.03 -2.24 17.38
C ARG A 6 -16.73 -0.75 17.24
N ALA A 7 -16.67 -0.26 16.01
CA ALA A 7 -16.72 1.18 15.77
C ALA A 7 -18.15 1.68 15.99
N THR A 8 -18.39 2.27 17.15
CA THR A 8 -19.65 2.97 17.46
C THR A 8 -19.40 4.47 17.42
N GLY A 9 -20.24 5.17 16.68
CA GLY A 9 -20.39 6.62 16.79
C GLY A 9 -20.29 7.37 15.48
N LEU A 10 -21.35 7.30 14.65
CA LEU A 10 -21.52 8.19 13.51
C LEU A 10 -21.73 9.62 14.00
N VAL A 11 -20.78 10.50 13.66
CA VAL A 11 -21.07 11.94 13.56
C VAL A 11 -21.23 12.25 12.06
N THR A 12 -22.44 12.05 11.55
CA THR A 12 -22.82 12.35 10.17
C THR A 12 -23.53 13.69 10.11
N GLY A 13 -22.78 14.77 9.97
CA GLY A 13 -23.34 16.11 9.74
C GLY A 13 -22.67 16.78 8.54
N PRO A 14 -23.32 17.78 7.90
CA PRO A 14 -22.75 18.52 6.77
C PRO A 14 -21.37 19.14 7.07
N ALA A 15 -21.14 19.56 8.31
CA ALA A 15 -19.84 20.06 8.76
C ALA A 15 -18.75 18.98 8.76
N HIS A 16 -19.10 17.72 9.02
CA HIS A 16 -18.15 16.61 8.96
C HIS A 16 -17.82 16.26 7.50
N ALA A 17 -18.83 16.22 6.62
CA ALA A 17 -18.61 16.01 5.19
C ALA A 17 -17.70 17.10 4.59
N LEU A 18 -17.91 18.36 4.93
CA LEU A 18 -17.08 19.48 4.50
C LEU A 18 -15.61 19.34 4.99
N ARG A 19 -15.40 18.93 6.24
CA ARG A 19 -14.05 18.66 6.76
C ARG A 19 -13.33 17.55 6.00
N CYS A 20 -14.04 16.51 5.57
CA CYS A 20 -13.46 15.43 4.78
C CYS A 20 -13.10 15.90 3.36
N GLU A 21 -13.95 16.70 2.71
CA GLU A 21 -13.70 17.26 1.39
C GLU A 21 -12.52 18.25 1.38
N VAL A 22 -12.45 19.12 2.38
CA VAL A 22 -11.30 20.03 2.57
C VAL A 22 -10.03 19.24 2.85
N GLY A 23 -10.11 18.19 3.67
CA GLY A 23 -8.99 17.29 3.96
C GLY A 23 -8.46 16.58 2.71
N GLU A 24 -9.36 16.11 1.84
CA GLU A 24 -8.99 15.45 0.59
C GLU A 24 -8.37 16.44 -0.41
N ALA A 25 -8.97 17.63 -0.57
CA ALA A 25 -8.42 18.70 -1.41
C ALA A 25 -7.02 19.13 -0.92
N TRP A 26 -6.84 19.23 0.39
CA TRP A 26 -5.56 19.54 1.01
C TRP A 26 -4.51 18.43 0.78
N SER A 27 -4.93 17.18 0.89
CA SER A 27 -4.10 16.00 0.61
C SER A 27 -3.67 15.95 -0.84
N LEU A 28 -4.57 16.26 -1.78
CA LEU A 28 -4.26 16.37 -3.19
C LEU A 28 -3.28 17.52 -3.48
N ALA A 29 -3.48 18.68 -2.86
CA ALA A 29 -2.56 19.82 -2.98
C ALA A 29 -1.15 19.46 -2.46
N ARG A 30 -1.05 18.72 -1.36
CA ARG A 30 0.23 18.21 -0.84
C ARG A 30 0.88 17.20 -1.79
N ALA A 31 0.10 16.32 -2.40
CA ALA A 31 0.59 15.37 -3.39
C ALA A 31 1.19 16.10 -4.59
N VAL A 32 0.49 17.11 -5.12
CA VAL A 32 0.98 17.95 -6.23
C VAL A 32 2.23 18.75 -5.85
N ALA A 33 2.28 19.31 -4.64
CA ALA A 33 3.45 20.03 -4.15
C ALA A 33 4.66 19.09 -3.93
N GLY A 34 4.42 17.89 -3.38
CA GLY A 34 5.42 16.88 -3.14
C GLY A 34 5.98 16.26 -4.42
N TYR A 35 5.18 16.22 -5.50
CA TYR A 35 5.62 15.70 -6.81
C TYR A 35 6.84 16.42 -7.39
N ARG A 36 7.08 17.66 -6.99
CA ARG A 36 8.25 18.48 -7.41
C ARG A 36 9.51 18.22 -6.59
N GLY A 37 9.40 17.50 -5.47
CA GLY A 37 10.52 17.16 -4.58
C GLY A 37 10.54 15.66 -4.28
N SER A 38 11.18 14.87 -5.15
CA SER A 38 11.16 13.41 -5.06
C SER A 38 12.09 12.82 -3.99
N ASP A 39 13.06 13.57 -3.52
CA ASP A 39 14.01 13.05 -2.51
C ASP A 39 13.44 13.18 -1.10
N VAL A 40 12.85 12.11 -0.63
CA VAL A 40 12.33 11.96 0.76
C VAL A 40 13.28 11.15 1.65
N GLY A 41 14.53 10.92 1.20
CA GLY A 41 15.51 10.13 1.96
C GLY A 41 15.10 8.65 2.12
N LEU A 42 14.24 8.16 1.24
CA LEU A 42 13.77 6.78 1.18
C LEU A 42 14.02 6.17 -0.21
N ALA A 43 14.83 6.84 -1.02
CA ALA A 43 15.13 6.38 -2.37
C ALA A 43 15.84 5.02 -2.33
N GLU A 44 15.59 4.22 -3.34
CA GLU A 44 16.28 2.95 -3.52
C GLU A 44 17.79 3.20 -3.71
N SER A 45 18.60 2.47 -2.93
CA SER A 45 20.06 2.48 -3.01
C SER A 45 20.55 1.08 -3.39
N THR A 46 21.70 1.00 -3.99
CA THR A 46 22.42 -0.27 -4.23
C THR A 46 23.33 -0.67 -3.06
N GLU A 47 23.57 0.26 -2.13
CA GLU A 47 24.42 0.01 -0.98
C GLU A 47 23.73 -0.90 0.04
N PRO A 48 24.49 -1.74 0.76
CA PRO A 48 23.97 -2.50 1.89
C PRO A 48 23.36 -1.59 2.95
N PHE A 49 22.32 -2.08 3.62
CA PHE A 49 21.80 -1.38 4.78
C PHE A 49 22.86 -1.36 5.91
N GLY A 50 22.94 -0.24 6.61
CA GLY A 50 23.78 -0.13 7.81
C GLY A 50 23.29 -1.06 8.94
N ALA A 51 24.10 -1.15 10.00
CA ALA A 51 23.66 -1.85 11.21
C ALA A 51 22.40 -1.20 11.76
N SER A 52 21.40 -2.01 12.05
CA SER A 52 20.13 -1.58 12.68
C SER A 52 20.11 -1.99 14.14
N THR A 53 19.64 -1.08 14.98
CA THR A 53 19.32 -1.35 16.39
C THR A 53 17.84 -1.70 16.58
N GLY A 54 17.02 -1.50 15.54
CA GLY A 54 15.60 -1.79 15.49
C GLY A 54 15.29 -3.08 14.71
N TRP A 55 14.10 -3.12 14.12
CA TRP A 55 13.64 -4.24 13.30
C TRP A 55 14.43 -4.33 12.00
N ARG A 56 14.91 -5.53 11.67
CA ARG A 56 15.75 -5.78 10.49
C ARG A 56 14.95 -6.03 9.24
N THR A 57 13.69 -6.45 9.35
CA THR A 57 12.81 -6.67 8.19
C THR A 57 12.57 -5.34 7.48
N PRO A 58 12.95 -5.21 6.21
CA PRO A 58 12.76 -3.97 5.47
C PRO A 58 11.29 -3.68 5.22
N VAL A 59 10.94 -2.39 5.14
CA VAL A 59 9.61 -1.95 4.72
C VAL A 59 9.70 -1.29 3.35
N VAL A 60 9.07 -1.91 2.36
CA VAL A 60 9.00 -1.44 0.99
C VAL A 60 7.70 -0.67 0.78
N LEU A 61 7.80 0.55 0.27
CA LEU A 61 6.71 1.49 0.07
C LEU A 61 6.48 1.73 -1.42
N VAL A 62 5.27 1.48 -1.93
CA VAL A 62 4.95 1.56 -3.36
C VAL A 62 3.79 2.54 -3.59
N HIS A 63 4.08 3.64 -4.29
CA HIS A 63 3.11 4.72 -4.54
C HIS A 63 2.00 4.33 -5.54
N GLY A 64 0.95 5.14 -5.62
CA GLY A 64 -0.16 4.97 -6.57
C GLY A 64 0.10 5.60 -7.94
N ALA A 65 -0.89 5.43 -8.84
CA ALA A 65 -0.85 6.03 -10.16
C ALA A 65 -0.70 7.55 -10.11
N GLY A 66 0.18 8.10 -10.98
CA GLY A 66 0.41 9.54 -11.08
C GLY A 66 1.11 10.16 -9.88
N HIS A 67 1.71 9.36 -9.02
CA HIS A 67 2.49 9.81 -7.85
C HIS A 67 3.96 9.37 -7.97
N ASN A 68 4.76 9.62 -6.95
CA ASN A 68 6.16 9.22 -6.80
C ASN A 68 6.48 8.97 -5.31
N GLY A 69 7.74 8.73 -4.95
CA GLY A 69 8.18 8.46 -3.58
C GLY A 69 7.82 9.54 -2.56
N SER A 70 7.52 10.78 -2.99
CA SER A 70 7.07 11.84 -2.09
C SER A 70 5.74 11.53 -1.39
N ALA A 71 4.97 10.54 -1.89
CA ALA A 71 3.80 9.98 -1.20
C ALA A 71 4.13 9.57 0.24
N TRP A 72 5.35 9.13 0.46
CA TRP A 72 5.82 8.54 1.71
C TRP A 72 6.59 9.50 2.60
N ALA A 73 6.69 10.78 2.24
CA ALA A 73 7.46 11.80 2.98
C ALA A 73 7.07 11.90 4.48
N THR A 74 5.79 11.68 4.79
CA THR A 74 5.30 11.73 6.17
C THR A 74 5.42 10.40 6.90
N TRP A 75 5.73 9.32 6.19
CA TRP A 75 5.76 7.96 6.72
C TRP A 75 7.12 7.58 7.29
N GLY A 76 8.21 7.96 6.62
CA GLY A 76 9.56 7.63 7.02
C GLY A 76 9.84 7.92 8.50
N PRO A 77 9.63 9.17 8.98
CA PRO A 77 9.84 9.48 10.40
C PRO A 77 8.99 8.65 11.36
N ARG A 78 7.75 8.29 10.96
CA ARG A 78 6.85 7.51 11.81
C ARG A 78 7.26 6.05 11.90
N LEU A 79 7.61 5.45 10.78
CA LEU A 79 8.10 4.06 10.73
C LEU A 79 9.43 3.93 11.47
N ARG A 80 10.34 4.91 11.34
CA ARG A 80 11.58 4.94 12.11
C ARG A 80 11.31 5.07 13.62
N ALA A 81 10.34 5.90 14.01
CA ALA A 81 9.93 6.01 15.42
C ALA A 81 9.31 4.71 15.97
N ALA A 82 8.76 3.85 15.10
CA ALA A 82 8.29 2.51 15.42
C ALA A 82 9.40 1.44 15.38
N GLY A 83 10.66 1.83 15.08
CA GLY A 83 11.81 0.92 15.06
C GLY A 83 12.15 0.32 13.70
N PHE A 84 11.45 0.71 12.62
CA PHE A 84 11.78 0.25 11.26
C PHE A 84 12.79 1.20 10.62
N GLU A 85 14.04 0.77 10.51
CA GLU A 85 15.13 1.58 9.99
C GLU A 85 15.38 1.35 8.49
N HIS A 86 15.15 0.14 8.00
CA HIS A 86 15.34 -0.24 6.60
C HIS A 86 14.07 0.08 5.78
N LEU A 87 13.97 1.33 5.34
CA LEU A 87 12.81 1.84 4.60
C LEU A 87 13.20 2.14 3.15
N VAL A 88 12.44 1.63 2.18
CA VAL A 88 12.67 1.85 0.75
C VAL A 88 11.38 2.26 0.05
N ALA A 89 11.37 3.42 -0.60
CA ALA A 89 10.29 3.82 -1.50
C ALA A 89 10.67 3.47 -2.94
N LEU A 90 9.93 2.54 -3.55
CA LEU A 90 10.17 2.14 -4.93
C LEU A 90 9.46 3.11 -5.90
N GLU A 91 10.24 3.65 -6.83
CA GLU A 91 9.79 4.57 -7.87
C GLU A 91 9.42 3.81 -9.14
N TYR A 92 8.30 4.15 -9.78
CA TYR A 92 7.95 3.65 -11.10
C TYR A 92 7.16 4.68 -11.90
N ARG A 93 7.12 4.53 -13.23
CA ARG A 93 6.35 5.42 -14.11
C ARG A 93 4.98 4.80 -14.43
N THR A 94 3.94 5.44 -13.93
CA THR A 94 2.55 5.03 -14.23
C THR A 94 2.28 5.04 -15.74
N GLY A 95 1.63 3.98 -16.22
CA GLY A 95 1.20 3.87 -17.63
C GLY A 95 2.29 3.44 -18.60
N ALA A 96 3.56 3.36 -18.18
CA ALA A 96 4.66 2.92 -19.03
C ALA A 96 4.59 1.41 -19.38
N GLN A 97 3.98 0.61 -18.48
CA GLN A 97 3.95 -0.84 -18.60
C GLN A 97 2.60 -1.42 -18.10
N SER A 98 2.38 -2.72 -18.29
CA SER A 98 1.25 -3.45 -17.71
C SER A 98 1.40 -3.58 -16.19
N VAL A 99 0.31 -3.93 -15.49
CA VAL A 99 0.38 -4.19 -14.04
C VAL A 99 1.24 -5.42 -13.75
N THR A 100 1.13 -6.47 -14.57
CA THR A 100 1.96 -7.68 -14.42
C THR A 100 3.45 -7.36 -14.60
N ALA A 101 3.81 -6.54 -15.60
CA ALA A 101 5.19 -6.12 -15.78
C ALA A 101 5.69 -5.24 -14.63
N LEU A 102 4.83 -4.34 -14.11
CA LEU A 102 5.14 -3.57 -12.92
C LEU A 102 5.35 -4.48 -11.70
N ALA A 103 4.47 -5.45 -11.49
CA ALA A 103 4.58 -6.41 -10.39
C ALA A 103 5.87 -7.23 -10.46
N SER A 104 6.28 -7.65 -11.68
CA SER A 104 7.56 -8.35 -11.89
C SER A 104 8.76 -7.46 -11.60
N ASP A 105 8.76 -6.20 -12.05
CA ASP A 105 9.82 -5.23 -11.73
C ASP A 105 9.91 -4.98 -10.21
N LEU A 106 8.77 -4.80 -9.55
CA LEU A 106 8.71 -4.65 -8.09
C LEU A 106 9.28 -5.88 -7.38
N GLY A 107 8.94 -7.09 -7.85
CA GLY A 107 9.45 -8.35 -7.30
C GLY A 107 10.98 -8.41 -7.34
N HIS A 108 11.60 -8.19 -8.49
CA HIS A 108 13.06 -8.16 -8.62
C HIS A 108 13.73 -7.13 -7.71
N ARG A 109 13.12 -5.96 -7.56
CA ARG A 109 13.66 -4.91 -6.69
C ARG A 109 13.45 -5.23 -5.21
N ILE A 110 12.36 -5.90 -4.85
CA ILE A 110 12.12 -6.43 -3.51
C ILE A 110 13.18 -7.47 -3.16
N ASP A 111 13.53 -8.37 -4.09
CA ASP A 111 14.61 -9.35 -3.88
C ASP A 111 15.95 -8.64 -3.62
N GLY A 112 16.28 -7.61 -4.39
CA GLY A 112 17.47 -6.79 -4.12
C GLY A 112 17.43 -6.09 -2.75
N VAL A 113 16.25 -5.68 -2.25
CA VAL A 113 16.09 -5.14 -0.89
C VAL A 113 16.37 -6.21 0.16
N ARG A 114 15.84 -7.42 -0.02
CA ARG A 114 16.07 -8.56 0.88
C ARG A 114 17.53 -8.94 0.98
N GLU A 115 18.20 -9.04 -0.16
CA GLU A 115 19.63 -9.34 -0.26
C GLU A 115 20.47 -8.31 0.50
N ARG A 116 20.22 -7.01 0.28
CA ARG A 116 20.95 -5.93 0.98
C ARG A 116 20.71 -5.91 2.48
N ALA A 117 19.51 -6.32 2.92
CA ALA A 117 19.15 -6.37 4.33
C ALA A 117 19.62 -7.69 4.99
N GLY A 118 19.99 -8.70 4.22
CA GLY A 118 20.28 -10.03 4.72
C GLY A 118 19.08 -10.68 5.41
N THR A 119 17.87 -10.48 4.85
CA THR A 119 16.61 -11.01 5.40
C THR A 119 15.87 -11.83 4.35
N GLU A 120 15.11 -12.83 4.80
CA GLU A 120 14.29 -13.65 3.91
C GLU A 120 12.97 -12.97 3.53
N ARG A 121 12.50 -12.02 4.35
CA ARG A 121 11.19 -11.39 4.20
C ARG A 121 11.28 -9.87 4.17
N VAL A 122 10.26 -9.26 3.58
CA VAL A 122 9.99 -7.82 3.62
C VAL A 122 8.57 -7.57 4.04
N HIS A 123 8.33 -6.42 4.66
CA HIS A 123 6.98 -5.85 4.72
C HIS A 123 6.76 -4.97 3.51
N VAL A 124 5.53 -4.93 3.00
CA VAL A 124 5.18 -4.09 1.86
C VAL A 124 3.99 -3.20 2.20
N VAL A 125 4.05 -1.93 1.81
CA VAL A 125 2.92 -1.00 1.94
C VAL A 125 2.68 -0.36 0.57
N GLY A 126 1.51 -0.59 -0.01
CA GLY A 126 1.17 -0.07 -1.32
C GLY A 126 -0.07 0.82 -1.31
N HIS A 127 -0.01 1.94 -2.03
CA HIS A 127 -1.17 2.81 -2.23
C HIS A 127 -1.77 2.61 -3.62
N SER A 128 -3.10 2.46 -3.69
CA SER A 128 -3.84 2.44 -4.96
C SER A 128 -3.28 1.39 -5.95
N LEU A 129 -2.85 1.81 -7.16
CA LEU A 129 -2.21 0.94 -8.16
C LEU A 129 -0.99 0.20 -7.59
N GLY A 130 -0.17 0.84 -6.75
CA GLY A 130 0.99 0.21 -6.13
C GLY A 130 0.62 -0.98 -5.25
N GLY A 131 -0.42 -0.85 -4.44
CA GLY A 131 -0.91 -1.96 -3.62
C GLY A 131 -1.55 -3.08 -4.44
N PHE A 132 -2.21 -2.75 -5.55
CA PHE A 132 -2.72 -3.76 -6.48
C PHE A 132 -1.58 -4.50 -7.20
N ALA A 133 -0.52 -3.81 -7.61
CA ALA A 133 0.65 -4.44 -8.21
C ALA A 133 1.40 -5.35 -7.21
N LEU A 134 1.51 -4.96 -5.94
CA LEU A 134 2.06 -5.81 -4.89
C LEU A 134 1.22 -7.08 -4.66
N ARG A 135 -0.12 -6.99 -4.75
CA ARG A 135 -0.97 -8.18 -4.74
C ARG A 135 -0.69 -9.08 -5.94
N VAL A 136 -0.54 -8.53 -7.14
CA VAL A 136 -0.19 -9.31 -8.35
C VAL A 136 1.16 -10.01 -8.19
N TRP A 137 2.16 -9.32 -7.64
CA TRP A 137 3.45 -9.92 -7.28
C TRP A 137 3.28 -11.10 -6.32
N HIS A 138 2.50 -10.91 -5.26
CA HIS A 138 2.24 -11.94 -4.27
C HIS A 138 1.47 -13.13 -4.85
N ASP A 139 0.34 -12.89 -5.54
CA ASP A 139 -0.60 -13.94 -5.94
C ASP A 139 -0.17 -14.70 -7.19
N LEU A 140 0.57 -14.06 -8.11
CA LEU A 140 0.88 -14.61 -9.43
C LEU A 140 2.38 -14.82 -9.69
N LEU A 141 3.27 -14.20 -8.93
CA LEU A 141 4.71 -14.16 -9.23
C LEU A 141 5.57 -14.71 -8.08
N GLY A 142 4.98 -15.46 -7.15
CA GLY A 142 5.69 -16.14 -6.07
C GLY A 142 6.19 -15.23 -4.95
N GLY A 143 5.57 -14.07 -4.78
CA GLY A 143 5.94 -13.13 -3.70
C GLY A 143 5.48 -13.55 -2.30
N ASP A 144 4.67 -14.59 -2.19
CA ASP A 144 4.12 -15.08 -0.92
C ASP A 144 5.20 -15.60 0.05
N GLU A 145 6.25 -16.21 -0.45
CA GLU A 145 7.38 -16.68 0.38
C GLU A 145 8.22 -15.53 0.94
N ALA A 146 8.31 -14.43 0.19
CA ALA A 146 9.08 -13.24 0.57
C ALA A 146 8.30 -12.26 1.44
N LEU A 147 6.99 -12.43 1.57
CA LEU A 147 6.14 -11.50 2.28
C LEU A 147 6.16 -11.73 3.80
N GLY A 148 6.47 -10.69 4.57
CA GLY A 148 6.17 -10.61 5.99
C GLY A 148 4.72 -10.17 6.21
N VAL A 149 4.45 -8.88 6.08
CA VAL A 149 3.08 -8.31 6.08
C VAL A 149 2.89 -7.43 4.86
N GLY A 150 1.73 -7.57 4.20
CA GLY A 150 1.28 -6.70 3.14
C GLY A 150 0.19 -5.74 3.62
N VAL A 151 0.36 -4.45 3.37
CA VAL A 151 -0.68 -3.46 3.64
C VAL A 151 -1.03 -2.71 2.36
N THR A 152 -2.31 -2.62 2.06
CA THR A 152 -2.79 -1.84 0.94
C THR A 152 -3.67 -0.68 1.40
N LEU A 153 -3.49 0.48 0.78
CA LEU A 153 -4.20 1.71 1.08
C LEU A 153 -5.02 2.12 -0.15
N GLY A 154 -6.34 1.98 -0.11
CA GLY A 154 -7.22 2.36 -1.21
C GLY A 154 -6.92 1.62 -2.52
N SER A 155 -6.52 0.36 -2.46
CA SER A 155 -6.16 -0.43 -3.65
C SER A 155 -7.37 -1.15 -4.24
N PRO A 156 -7.55 -1.11 -5.58
CA PRO A 156 -8.74 -1.63 -6.23
C PRO A 156 -8.69 -3.14 -6.46
N HIS A 157 -8.76 -3.94 -5.39
CA HIS A 157 -8.67 -5.40 -5.45
C HIS A 157 -9.81 -6.07 -6.23
N HIS A 158 -10.98 -5.41 -6.34
CA HIS A 158 -12.11 -5.85 -7.17
C HIS A 158 -12.23 -5.07 -8.49
N GLY A 159 -11.21 -4.27 -8.83
CA GLY A 159 -11.16 -3.50 -10.06
C GLY A 159 -11.95 -2.19 -9.99
N LEU A 160 -11.88 -1.41 -11.07
CA LEU A 160 -12.53 -0.11 -11.22
C LEU A 160 -13.37 -0.07 -12.49
N THR A 161 -14.68 0.10 -12.35
CA THR A 161 -15.61 0.18 -13.48
C THR A 161 -15.54 1.51 -14.24
N LEU A 162 -15.00 2.56 -13.61
CA LEU A 162 -14.92 3.90 -14.19
C LEU A 162 -13.85 4.05 -15.30
N LEU A 163 -12.90 3.09 -15.42
CA LEU A 163 -11.78 3.15 -16.37
C LEU A 163 -12.14 2.61 -17.76
N ARG A 164 -13.31 2.96 -18.29
CA ARG A 164 -13.78 2.49 -19.61
C ARG A 164 -13.29 3.35 -20.79
N LEU A 165 -12.39 4.30 -20.57
CA LEU A 165 -11.84 5.14 -21.63
C LEU A 165 -10.89 4.32 -22.52
N PRO A 166 -11.13 4.26 -23.86
CA PRO A 166 -10.27 3.50 -24.78
C PRO A 166 -8.81 3.97 -24.77
N SER A 167 -8.59 5.27 -24.51
CA SER A 167 -7.28 5.91 -24.45
C SER A 167 -6.56 5.78 -23.09
N ALA A 168 -7.16 5.09 -22.13
CA ALA A 168 -6.50 4.89 -20.83
C ALA A 168 -5.20 4.09 -20.98
N PRO A 169 -4.14 4.41 -20.23
CA PRO A 169 -2.92 3.60 -20.16
C PRO A 169 -3.21 2.12 -19.88
N ARG A 170 -2.34 1.23 -20.38
CA ARG A 170 -2.54 -0.22 -20.26
C ARG A 170 -2.74 -0.65 -18.80
N SER A 171 -1.88 -0.20 -17.90
CA SER A 171 -1.98 -0.49 -16.46
C SER A 171 -3.33 -0.09 -15.85
N LEU A 172 -3.94 1.01 -16.30
CA LEU A 172 -5.26 1.42 -15.82
C LEU A 172 -6.40 0.59 -16.45
N ARG A 173 -6.25 0.14 -17.72
CA ARG A 173 -7.23 -0.77 -18.32
C ARG A 173 -7.24 -2.14 -17.66
N GLU A 174 -6.08 -2.62 -17.18
CA GLU A 174 -5.94 -3.87 -16.46
C GLU A 174 -6.57 -3.84 -15.06
N LEU A 175 -6.83 -2.64 -14.50
CA LEU A 175 -7.63 -2.49 -13.28
C LEU A 175 -9.15 -2.70 -13.51
N ARG A 176 -9.62 -2.96 -14.71
CA ARG A 176 -11.04 -3.22 -14.94
C ARG A 176 -11.42 -4.59 -14.43
N PRO A 177 -12.61 -4.75 -13.80
CA PRO A 177 -13.05 -6.04 -13.25
C PRO A 177 -13.16 -7.16 -14.29
N ASP A 178 -13.38 -6.78 -15.58
CA ASP A 178 -13.49 -7.69 -16.71
C ASP A 178 -12.15 -7.96 -17.43
N SER A 179 -11.03 -7.47 -16.89
CA SER A 179 -9.71 -7.70 -17.47
C SER A 179 -9.25 -9.16 -17.31
N GLU A 180 -8.31 -9.55 -18.17
CA GLU A 180 -7.68 -10.87 -18.07
C GLU A 180 -6.97 -11.06 -16.72
N LEU A 181 -6.26 -10.02 -16.27
CA LEU A 181 -5.56 -10.02 -14.99
C LEU A 181 -6.49 -10.30 -13.80
N HIS A 182 -7.70 -9.70 -13.76
CA HIS A 182 -8.66 -9.99 -12.70
C HIS A 182 -9.22 -11.42 -12.77
N ARG A 183 -9.38 -11.96 -13.98
CA ARG A 183 -9.77 -13.37 -14.16
C ARG A 183 -8.68 -14.32 -13.67
N GLU A 184 -7.43 -14.01 -13.95
CA GLU A 184 -6.28 -14.78 -13.48
C GLU A 184 -6.19 -14.75 -11.94
N LEU A 185 -6.26 -13.55 -11.33
CA LEU A 185 -6.28 -13.39 -9.87
C LEU A 185 -7.44 -14.15 -9.19
N ALA A 186 -8.60 -14.26 -9.85
CA ALA A 186 -9.75 -14.99 -9.31
C ALA A 186 -9.53 -16.53 -9.26
N THR A 187 -8.52 -17.05 -9.97
CA THR A 187 -8.18 -18.48 -9.97
C THR A 187 -7.07 -18.84 -8.98
N THR A 188 -6.41 -17.84 -8.39
CA THR A 188 -5.34 -18.08 -7.41
C THR A 188 -5.89 -18.64 -6.10
N ARG A 189 -5.10 -19.47 -5.44
CA ARG A 189 -5.39 -20.05 -4.13
C ARG A 189 -4.46 -19.57 -3.03
N VAL A 190 -3.69 -18.51 -3.32
CA VAL A 190 -2.78 -17.92 -2.34
C VAL A 190 -3.60 -17.25 -1.24
N GLY A 191 -3.22 -17.52 0.00
CA GLY A 191 -3.91 -16.96 1.17
C GLY A 191 -3.46 -15.54 1.46
N HIS A 192 -4.37 -14.70 1.94
CA HIS A 192 -4.08 -13.31 2.31
C HIS A 192 -4.11 -13.09 3.84
N GLY A 193 -3.79 -14.12 4.62
CA GLY A 193 -3.87 -14.03 6.10
C GLY A 193 -2.89 -13.03 6.73
N ASN A 194 -1.81 -12.70 6.03
CA ASN A 194 -0.81 -11.71 6.41
C ASN A 194 -0.97 -10.38 5.65
N TRP A 195 -2.15 -10.12 5.11
CA TRP A 195 -2.48 -8.85 4.46
C TRP A 195 -3.49 -8.04 5.26
N VAL A 196 -3.36 -6.72 5.17
CA VAL A 196 -4.35 -5.76 5.66
C VAL A 196 -4.72 -4.80 4.54
N SER A 197 -6.01 -4.70 4.23
CA SER A 197 -6.51 -3.72 3.27
C SER A 197 -7.24 -2.59 4.00
N ILE A 198 -6.75 -1.36 3.81
CA ILE A 198 -7.31 -0.16 4.44
C ILE A 198 -7.97 0.69 3.38
N ALA A 199 -9.26 0.96 3.56
CA ALA A 199 -10.08 1.77 2.66
C ALA A 199 -10.57 3.05 3.34
N GLY A 200 -10.83 4.07 2.54
CA GLY A 200 -11.52 5.28 2.98
C GLY A 200 -13.00 5.25 2.57
N ALA A 201 -13.92 5.45 3.51
CA ALA A 201 -15.36 5.48 3.19
C ALA A 201 -15.75 6.67 2.30
N ARG A 202 -14.93 7.71 2.25
CA ARG A 202 -15.09 8.90 1.39
C ARG A 202 -14.25 8.85 0.12
N ASP A 203 -13.61 7.71 -0.16
CA ASP A 203 -12.82 7.54 -1.38
C ASP A 203 -13.74 7.52 -2.61
N ARG A 204 -13.60 8.54 -3.46
CA ARG A 204 -14.35 8.69 -4.71
C ARG A 204 -13.60 8.13 -5.91
N ILE A 205 -12.32 7.79 -5.74
CA ILE A 205 -11.46 7.20 -6.80
C ILE A 205 -11.58 5.68 -6.74
N VAL A 206 -11.37 5.10 -5.54
CA VAL A 206 -11.53 3.67 -5.28
C VAL A 206 -12.52 3.49 -4.13
N PRO A 207 -13.82 3.38 -4.41
CA PRO A 207 -14.83 3.13 -3.37
C PRO A 207 -14.47 1.93 -2.49
N ALA A 208 -14.68 2.04 -1.18
CA ALA A 208 -14.23 1.09 -0.17
C ALA A 208 -14.58 -0.38 -0.50
N ARG A 209 -15.76 -0.64 -1.08
CA ARG A 209 -16.18 -1.98 -1.51
C ARG A 209 -15.25 -2.66 -2.54
N PHE A 210 -14.45 -1.87 -3.27
CA PHE A 210 -13.48 -2.41 -4.24
C PHE A 210 -12.10 -2.65 -3.62
N CYS A 211 -11.90 -2.20 -2.38
CA CYS A 211 -10.64 -2.39 -1.65
C CYS A 211 -10.63 -3.69 -0.83
N GLU A 212 -11.76 -4.37 -0.66
CA GLU A 212 -11.80 -5.62 0.09
C GLU A 212 -10.86 -6.67 -0.51
N LEU A 213 -10.08 -7.34 0.34
CA LEU A 213 -9.20 -8.44 -0.04
C LEU A 213 -9.64 -9.67 0.75
N PRO A 214 -10.17 -10.70 0.08
CA PRO A 214 -10.66 -11.91 0.76
C PRO A 214 -9.54 -12.61 1.54
N GLY A 215 -9.83 -12.95 2.80
CA GLY A 215 -8.84 -13.59 3.70
C GLY A 215 -7.91 -12.63 4.42
N ALA A 216 -7.86 -11.35 4.02
CA ALA A 216 -7.10 -10.30 4.70
C ALA A 216 -7.87 -9.65 5.85
N GLY A 217 -7.17 -8.91 6.70
CA GLY A 217 -7.78 -7.91 7.58
C GLY A 217 -8.31 -6.74 6.75
N ASN A 218 -9.62 -6.48 6.78
CA ASN A 218 -10.22 -5.38 6.03
C ASN A 218 -10.69 -4.28 6.97
N VAL A 219 -10.19 -3.05 6.77
CA VAL A 219 -10.46 -1.87 7.61
C VAL A 219 -11.00 -0.74 6.75
N THR A 220 -12.12 -0.14 7.14
CA THR A 220 -12.67 1.04 6.48
C THR A 220 -12.70 2.22 7.45
N LEU A 221 -12.13 3.35 7.03
CA LEU A 221 -12.05 4.57 7.83
C LEU A 221 -13.06 5.60 7.31
N GLU A 222 -14.06 5.92 8.14
CA GLU A 222 -15.28 6.65 7.79
C GLU A 222 -15.06 8.06 7.20
N HIS A 223 -13.96 8.73 7.55
CA HIS A 223 -13.75 10.14 7.26
C HIS A 223 -12.60 10.40 6.27
N LEU A 224 -12.04 9.36 5.67
CA LEU A 224 -10.92 9.49 4.75
C LEU A 224 -11.33 9.26 3.30
N GLY A 225 -10.74 10.05 2.41
CA GLY A 225 -10.74 9.85 0.97
C GLY A 225 -9.42 9.22 0.50
N HIS A 226 -9.26 9.10 -0.82
CA HIS A 226 -8.15 8.39 -1.44
C HIS A 226 -6.77 8.90 -1.03
N MET A 227 -6.55 10.20 -1.19
CA MET A 227 -5.28 10.84 -0.82
C MET A 227 -5.14 11.01 0.69
N GLY A 228 -6.26 11.13 1.41
CA GLY A 228 -6.28 11.21 2.86
C GLY A 228 -5.64 10.00 3.54
N LEU A 229 -5.71 8.82 2.94
CA LEU A 229 -5.06 7.61 3.43
C LEU A 229 -3.54 7.77 3.57
N LEU A 230 -2.88 8.49 2.64
CA LEU A 230 -1.43 8.73 2.67
C LEU A 230 -0.99 9.72 3.77
N TYR A 231 -1.86 10.64 4.18
CA TYR A 231 -1.48 11.73 5.09
C TYR A 231 -2.07 11.59 6.49
N SER A 232 -2.91 10.58 6.72
CA SER A 232 -3.53 10.31 8.02
C SER A 232 -2.54 9.73 9.01
N ARG A 233 -2.45 10.37 10.20
CA ARG A 233 -1.69 9.81 11.33
C ARG A 233 -2.29 8.50 11.84
N ALA A 234 -3.62 8.39 11.81
CA ALA A 234 -4.32 7.19 12.24
C ALA A 234 -4.00 6.00 11.34
N VAL A 235 -3.96 6.21 10.00
CA VAL A 235 -3.54 5.17 9.04
C VAL A 235 -2.11 4.74 9.30
N ALA A 236 -1.18 5.69 9.40
CA ALA A 236 0.22 5.37 9.66
C ALA A 236 0.43 4.65 11.01
N GLY A 237 -0.34 5.03 12.04
CA GLY A 237 -0.33 4.33 13.33
C GLY A 237 -0.86 2.90 13.23
N HIS A 238 -1.95 2.69 12.50
CA HIS A 238 -2.50 1.35 12.27
C HIS A 238 -1.51 0.47 11.50
N VAL A 239 -0.91 0.99 10.42
CA VAL A 239 0.11 0.26 9.67
C VAL A 239 1.31 -0.09 10.54
N SER A 240 1.84 0.86 11.31
CA SER A 240 2.94 0.57 12.24
C SER A 240 2.59 -0.53 13.23
N PHE A 241 1.35 -0.55 13.75
CA PHE A 241 0.86 -1.60 14.64
C PHE A 241 0.87 -2.98 13.96
N GLU A 242 0.36 -3.09 12.73
CA GLU A 242 0.33 -4.37 11.99
C GLU A 242 1.75 -4.89 11.71
N LEU A 243 2.68 -4.00 11.33
CA LEU A 243 4.06 -4.36 11.10
C LEU A 243 4.75 -4.83 12.39
N LEU A 244 4.54 -4.13 13.52
CA LEU A 244 5.09 -4.52 14.82
C LEU A 244 4.54 -5.86 15.28
N ALA A 245 3.24 -6.10 15.16
CA ALA A 245 2.62 -7.36 15.53
C ALA A 245 3.21 -8.55 14.76
N ALA A 246 3.58 -8.33 13.48
CA ALA A 246 4.23 -9.37 12.68
C ALA A 246 5.66 -9.67 13.15
N GLU A 247 6.45 -8.62 13.49
CA GLU A 247 7.80 -8.80 14.04
C GLU A 247 7.78 -9.54 15.38
N GLU A 248 6.86 -9.16 16.28
CA GLU A 248 6.69 -9.83 17.57
C GLU A 248 6.27 -11.29 17.42
N ALA A 249 5.36 -11.59 16.47
CA ALA A 249 4.96 -12.96 16.17
C ALA A 249 6.12 -13.79 15.61
N ALA A 250 6.92 -13.23 14.72
CA ALA A 250 8.10 -13.89 14.14
C ALA A 250 9.17 -14.15 15.22
N ALA A 251 9.43 -13.18 16.09
CA ALA A 251 10.38 -13.32 17.20
C ALA A 251 9.95 -14.39 18.24
N THR A 252 8.65 -14.63 18.36
CA THR A 252 8.12 -15.65 19.30
C THR A 252 8.17 -17.07 18.70
N ALA A 253 8.20 -17.16 17.36
CA ALA A 253 8.22 -18.44 16.62
C ALA A 253 9.64 -18.99 16.36
N ALA A 254 10.67 -18.14 16.55
CA ALA A 254 12.09 -18.46 16.34
C ALA A 254 12.77 -18.99 17.62
#